data_6156fb3e69d670c0aa2a55c5f7aae953
#
_entry.id   6156fb3e69d670c0aa2a55c5f7aae953
#
_cell.length_a   1.000
_cell.length_b   1.000
_cell.length_c   1.000
_cell.angle_alpha   90.00
_cell.angle_beta   90.00
_cell.angle_gamma   90.00
#
_symmetry.space_group_name_H-M   'P 1'
#
loop_
_entity.id
_entity.type
_entity.pdbx_description
1 polymer ?
#
loop_
_entity_poly.entity_id
_entity_poly.type
_entity_poly.pdbx_seq_one_letter_code
_entity_poly.pdbx_strand_id
1 'polypeptide(L)'
;MLSEDTRHRAAKGLSARSVDATLQATAQQLAELLAAPGAPFTHAIGGGMERRLAANGWKGMASAENIAYGNDTAAETFVQWMGSPGHRANILGDCSLCGFGHAVSRDGTHYWAANYGTKAPTGGGTGGGGGRVPWWRWVLNWWR
;
A
#
# COMPACT_ATOMS: atom_id res chain seq x y z
N MET A 1 -8.89 -9.18 1.40
CA MET A 1 -7.64 -8.61 0.88
C MET A 1 -6.38 -9.21 1.52
N LEU A 2 -6.26 -9.31 2.85
CA LEU A 2 -5.09 -9.93 3.48
C LEU A 2 -4.84 -11.36 3.01
N SER A 3 -5.88 -12.17 2.88
CA SER A 3 -5.78 -13.54 2.36
C SER A 3 -5.23 -13.59 0.92
N GLU A 4 -5.60 -12.63 0.09
CA GLU A 4 -5.09 -12.53 -1.28
C GLU A 4 -3.61 -12.11 -1.31
N ASP A 5 -3.23 -11.10 -0.51
CA ASP A 5 -1.82 -10.72 -0.36
C ASP A 5 -0.97 -11.92 0.09
N THR A 6 -1.41 -12.61 1.13
CA THR A 6 -0.74 -13.81 1.66
C THR A 6 -0.62 -14.91 0.59
N ARG A 7 -1.70 -15.18 -0.16
CA ARG A 7 -1.71 -16.20 -1.21
C ARG A 7 -0.72 -15.90 -2.33
N HIS A 8 -0.71 -14.67 -2.84
CA HIS A 8 0.20 -14.27 -3.91
C HIS A 8 1.66 -14.27 -3.47
N ARG A 9 1.94 -13.85 -2.24
CA ARG A 9 3.28 -13.89 -1.66
C ARG A 9 3.76 -15.32 -1.43
N ALA A 10 2.92 -16.18 -0.85
CA ALA A 10 3.24 -17.59 -0.62
C ALA A 10 3.56 -18.34 -1.92
N ALA A 11 2.85 -18.05 -3.01
CA ALA A 11 3.14 -18.61 -4.33
C ALA A 11 4.55 -18.26 -4.87
N LYS A 12 5.20 -17.26 -4.27
CA LYS A 12 6.58 -16.85 -4.57
C LYS A 12 7.57 -17.17 -3.44
N GLY A 13 7.16 -17.96 -2.45
CA GLY A 13 8.01 -18.33 -1.32
C GLY A 13 8.27 -17.18 -0.33
N LEU A 14 7.46 -16.13 -0.35
CA LEU A 14 7.59 -14.95 0.52
C LEU A 14 6.71 -15.10 1.76
N SER A 15 7.21 -14.58 2.89
CA SER A 15 6.47 -14.55 4.16
C SER A 15 5.21 -13.69 4.06
N ALA A 16 4.16 -14.09 4.78
CA ALA A 16 2.97 -13.26 4.97
C ALA A 16 3.31 -11.94 5.70
N ARG A 17 2.55 -10.91 5.39
CA ARG A 17 2.59 -9.62 6.10
C ARG A 17 1.66 -9.63 7.31
N SER A 18 1.96 -8.76 8.27
CA SER A 18 1.04 -8.44 9.36
C SER A 18 0.27 -7.17 9.03
N VAL A 19 -0.98 -7.09 9.47
CA VAL A 19 -1.76 -5.85 9.37
C VAL A 19 -1.27 -4.87 10.44
N ASP A 20 -1.01 -3.64 10.00
CA ASP A 20 -0.72 -2.51 10.89
C ASP A 20 -1.92 -1.57 10.92
N ALA A 21 -2.33 -1.14 12.12
CA ALA A 21 -3.52 -0.33 12.31
C ALA A 21 -3.45 1.04 11.59
N THR A 22 -2.26 1.64 11.53
CA THR A 22 -2.05 2.93 10.87
C THR A 22 -2.13 2.79 9.35
N LEU A 23 -1.48 1.76 8.78
CA LEU A 23 -1.59 1.45 7.36
C LEU A 23 -3.02 1.09 6.97
N GLN A 24 -3.73 0.33 7.84
CA GLN A 24 -5.14 -0.01 7.64
C GLN A 24 -6.03 1.23 7.60
N ALA A 25 -5.89 2.13 8.57
CA ALA A 25 -6.66 3.37 8.61
C ALA A 25 -6.37 4.26 7.40
N THR A 26 -5.09 4.35 6.99
CA THR A 26 -4.69 5.15 5.82
C THR A 26 -5.24 4.58 4.52
N ALA A 27 -5.21 3.27 4.33
CA ALA A 27 -5.76 2.61 3.15
C ALA A 27 -7.29 2.76 3.09
N GLN A 28 -7.99 2.64 4.22
CA GLN A 28 -9.44 2.83 4.29
C GLN A 28 -9.81 4.27 3.96
N GLN A 29 -9.14 5.25 4.55
CA GLN A 29 -9.33 6.66 4.23
C GLN A 29 -9.12 6.95 2.74
N LEU A 30 -8.09 6.36 2.14
CA LEU A 30 -7.83 6.52 0.71
C LEU A 30 -8.96 5.95 -0.14
N ALA A 31 -9.43 4.75 0.14
CA ALA A 31 -10.56 4.15 -0.59
C ALA A 31 -11.82 5.03 -0.52
N GLU A 32 -12.11 5.60 0.65
CA GLU A 32 -13.24 6.52 0.85
C GLU A 32 -13.07 7.84 0.08
N LEU A 33 -11.87 8.41 0.07
CA LEU A 33 -11.56 9.61 -0.72
C LEU A 33 -11.73 9.36 -2.22
N LEU A 34 -11.28 8.21 -2.72
CA LEU A 34 -11.42 7.82 -4.14
C LEU A 34 -12.89 7.58 -4.52
N ALA A 35 -13.69 7.05 -3.60
CA ALA A 35 -15.11 6.78 -3.82
C ALA A 35 -16.00 8.01 -3.70
N ALA A 36 -15.47 9.16 -3.26
CA ALA A 36 -16.25 10.39 -3.11
C ALA A 36 -16.71 10.91 -4.47
N PRO A 37 -17.92 11.52 -4.55
CA PRO A 37 -18.47 12.04 -5.80
C PRO A 37 -17.53 13.05 -6.49
N GLY A 38 -17.17 12.80 -7.75
CA GLY A 38 -16.29 13.66 -8.53
C GLY A 38 -14.81 13.62 -8.15
N ALA A 39 -14.42 12.71 -7.25
CA ALA A 39 -13.03 12.56 -6.87
C ALA A 39 -12.16 12.06 -8.04
N PRO A 40 -10.97 12.63 -8.23
CA PRO A 40 -10.02 12.11 -9.23
C PRO A 40 -9.43 10.78 -8.76
N PHE A 41 -9.26 9.84 -9.69
CA PHE A 41 -8.57 8.58 -9.41
C PHE A 41 -7.04 8.80 -9.49
N THR A 42 -6.43 9.06 -8.35
CA THR A 42 -5.01 9.40 -8.27
C THR A 42 -4.42 9.11 -6.89
N HIS A 43 -3.15 8.74 -6.83
CA HIS A 43 -2.38 8.65 -5.58
C HIS A 43 -2.19 9.99 -4.87
N ALA A 44 -2.36 11.11 -5.57
CA ALA A 44 -2.18 12.46 -5.01
C ALA A 44 -3.36 12.94 -4.15
N ILE A 45 -4.51 12.25 -4.19
CA ILE A 45 -5.70 12.65 -3.42
C ILE A 45 -5.37 12.73 -1.92
N GLY A 46 -5.95 13.70 -1.22
CA GLY A 46 -5.66 13.92 0.21
C GLY A 46 -4.24 14.39 0.50
N GLY A 47 -3.53 14.89 -0.51
CA GLY A 47 -2.16 15.41 -0.40
C GLY A 47 -1.06 14.36 -0.60
N GLY A 48 -1.42 13.19 -1.16
CA GLY A 48 -0.50 12.11 -1.45
C GLY A 48 -0.31 11.12 -0.29
N MET A 49 0.30 9.98 -0.60
CA MET A 49 0.48 8.87 0.34
C MET A 49 1.20 9.29 1.62
N GLU A 50 2.32 10.00 1.50
CA GLU A 50 3.14 10.39 2.65
C GLU A 50 2.36 11.28 3.63
N ARG A 51 1.59 12.23 3.11
CA ARG A 51 0.78 13.12 3.94
C ARG A 51 -0.34 12.37 4.64
N ARG A 52 -1.02 11.45 3.96
CA ARG A 52 -2.05 10.60 4.57
C ARG A 52 -1.47 9.70 5.65
N LEU A 53 -0.32 9.08 5.39
CA LEU A 53 0.39 8.25 6.36
C LEU A 53 0.80 9.06 7.59
N ALA A 54 1.39 10.22 7.40
CA ALA A 54 1.80 11.11 8.51
C ALA A 54 0.60 11.56 9.34
N ALA A 55 -0.51 11.94 8.69
CA ALA A 55 -1.74 12.35 9.35
C ALA A 55 -2.35 11.22 10.20
N ASN A 56 -2.17 9.97 9.81
CA ASN A 56 -2.59 8.80 10.57
C ASN A 56 -1.53 8.30 11.58
N GLY A 57 -0.42 9.02 11.74
CA GLY A 57 0.61 8.72 12.75
C GLY A 57 1.62 7.64 12.31
N TRP A 58 1.77 7.35 11.02
CA TRP A 58 2.79 6.43 10.53
C TRP A 58 4.19 6.94 10.81
N LYS A 59 4.98 6.10 11.45
CA LYS A 59 6.39 6.36 11.79
C LYS A 59 7.34 5.32 11.20
N GLY A 60 6.83 4.50 10.27
CA GLY A 60 7.61 3.47 9.60
C GLY A 60 8.57 4.05 8.56
N MET A 61 9.39 3.15 8.03
CA MET A 61 10.29 3.43 6.91
C MET A 61 9.66 2.91 5.64
N ALA A 62 10.15 2.77 4.57
CA ALA A 62 9.68 2.23 3.30
C ALA A 62 8.14 2.05 3.22
N SER A 63 7.52 2.70 2.30
CA SER A 63 6.07 2.58 2.06
C SER A 63 5.77 2.52 0.57
N ALA A 64 4.70 1.80 0.24
CA ALA A 64 4.20 1.67 -1.11
C ALA A 64 2.66 1.62 -1.08
N GLU A 65 2.04 1.94 -2.21
CA GLU A 65 0.59 2.05 -2.30
C GLU A 65 0.09 1.47 -3.62
N ASN A 66 -0.97 0.67 -3.55
CA ASN A 66 -1.74 0.23 -4.71
C ASN A 66 -3.15 0.78 -4.62
N ILE A 67 -3.71 1.23 -5.74
CA ILE A 67 -5.11 1.61 -5.87
C ILE A 67 -5.73 0.92 -7.08
N ALA A 68 -7.03 0.62 -6.99
CA ALA A 68 -7.83 0.10 -8.10
C ALA A 68 -9.29 0.52 -7.96
N TYR A 69 -10.04 0.43 -9.05
CA TYR A 69 -11.49 0.58 -9.05
C TYR A 69 -12.14 -0.35 -10.06
N GLY A 70 -13.42 -0.61 -9.89
CA GLY A 70 -14.28 -1.32 -10.83
C GLY A 70 -14.38 -2.84 -10.60
N ASN A 71 -13.47 -3.46 -9.86
CA ASN A 71 -13.58 -4.87 -9.51
C ASN A 71 -14.51 -5.07 -8.32
N ASP A 72 -15.38 -6.07 -8.38
CA ASP A 72 -16.35 -6.34 -7.32
C ASP A 72 -15.74 -7.07 -6.13
N THR A 73 -14.62 -7.75 -6.32
CA THR A 73 -13.98 -8.59 -5.29
C THR A 73 -12.51 -8.25 -5.06
N ALA A 74 -12.02 -8.56 -3.87
CA ALA A 74 -10.60 -8.49 -3.55
C ALA A 74 -9.76 -9.39 -4.45
N ALA A 75 -10.25 -10.59 -4.78
CA ALA A 75 -9.55 -11.53 -5.64
C ALA A 75 -9.30 -10.96 -7.03
N GLU A 76 -10.32 -10.40 -7.68
CA GLU A 76 -10.20 -9.73 -8.98
C GLU A 76 -9.24 -8.54 -8.92
N THR A 77 -9.31 -7.76 -7.85
CA THR A 77 -8.41 -6.62 -7.63
C THR A 77 -6.95 -7.07 -7.55
N PHE A 78 -6.67 -8.16 -6.82
CA PHE A 78 -5.31 -8.69 -6.76
C PHE A 78 -4.84 -9.29 -8.09
N VAL A 79 -5.73 -9.92 -8.87
CA VAL A 79 -5.41 -10.35 -10.25
C VAL A 79 -5.01 -9.16 -11.11
N GLN A 80 -5.76 -8.05 -11.05
CA GLN A 80 -5.43 -6.82 -11.76
C GLN A 80 -4.08 -6.26 -11.32
N TRP A 81 -3.84 -6.13 -10.01
CA TRP A 81 -2.56 -5.63 -9.49
C TRP A 81 -1.38 -6.53 -9.87
N MET A 82 -1.53 -7.84 -9.82
CA MET A 82 -0.49 -8.79 -10.22
C MET A 82 -0.19 -8.75 -11.72
N GLY A 83 -1.14 -8.32 -12.55
CA GLY A 83 -0.95 -8.06 -13.97
C GLY A 83 -0.19 -6.77 -14.30
N SER A 84 -0.04 -5.88 -13.34
CA SER A 84 0.66 -4.59 -13.49
C SER A 84 2.04 -4.65 -12.82
N PRO A 85 3.16 -4.39 -13.54
CA PRO A 85 4.50 -4.52 -12.97
C PRO A 85 4.73 -3.71 -11.69
N GLY A 86 4.26 -2.46 -11.63
CA GLY A 86 4.41 -1.59 -10.46
C GLY A 86 3.62 -2.10 -9.25
N HIS A 87 2.34 -2.41 -9.43
CA HIS A 87 1.49 -2.95 -8.36
C HIS A 87 1.99 -4.31 -7.87
N ARG A 88 2.41 -5.19 -8.80
CA ARG A 88 3.00 -6.48 -8.47
C ARG A 88 4.28 -6.34 -7.64
N ALA A 89 5.14 -5.38 -7.98
CA ALA A 89 6.37 -5.12 -7.22
C ALA A 89 6.06 -4.74 -5.77
N ASN A 90 4.99 -4.00 -5.51
CA ASN A 90 4.55 -3.66 -4.15
C ASN A 90 4.03 -4.89 -3.40
N ILE A 91 3.23 -5.74 -4.04
CA ILE A 91 2.72 -6.99 -3.43
C ILE A 91 3.88 -7.93 -3.08
N LEU A 92 4.87 -8.08 -3.96
CA LEU A 92 5.99 -8.99 -3.78
C LEU A 92 7.20 -8.35 -3.08
N GLY A 93 7.13 -7.08 -2.71
CA GLY A 93 8.22 -6.35 -2.08
C GLY A 93 8.47 -6.74 -0.61
N ASP A 94 9.54 -6.17 -0.04
CA ASP A 94 10.08 -6.55 1.27
C ASP A 94 9.35 -5.93 2.47
N CYS A 95 8.35 -5.08 2.26
CA CYS A 95 7.54 -4.55 3.34
C CYS A 95 6.90 -5.68 4.16
N SER A 96 7.07 -5.65 5.47
CA SER A 96 6.55 -6.67 6.38
C SER A 96 5.14 -6.37 6.92
N LEU A 97 4.66 -5.15 6.70
CA LEU A 97 3.37 -4.67 7.17
C LEU A 97 2.49 -4.24 6.01
N CYS A 98 1.18 -4.34 6.20
CA CYS A 98 0.19 -3.92 5.24
C CYS A 98 -1.06 -3.34 5.91
N GLY A 99 -1.83 -2.62 5.13
CA GLY A 99 -3.20 -2.21 5.45
C GLY A 99 -4.01 -2.15 4.17
N PHE A 100 -5.30 -2.42 4.24
CA PHE A 100 -6.18 -2.49 3.09
C PHE A 100 -7.44 -1.66 3.32
N GLY A 101 -7.94 -1.05 2.26
CA GLY A 101 -9.17 -0.27 2.27
C GLY A 101 -10.08 -0.64 1.11
N HIS A 102 -11.37 -0.52 1.37
CA HIS A 102 -12.41 -0.72 0.38
C HIS A 102 -13.56 0.25 0.63
N ALA A 103 -14.05 0.86 -0.41
CA ALA A 103 -15.23 1.70 -0.38
C ALA A 103 -16.03 1.55 -1.67
N VAL A 104 -17.32 1.82 -1.59
CA VAL A 104 -18.23 1.78 -2.75
C VAL A 104 -18.82 3.19 -2.92
N SER A 105 -18.68 3.75 -4.12
CA SER A 105 -19.26 5.04 -4.45
C SER A 105 -20.78 4.95 -4.60
N ARG A 106 -21.44 6.11 -4.67
CA ARG A 106 -22.90 6.19 -4.77
C ARG A 106 -23.46 5.49 -6.01
N ASP A 107 -22.69 5.40 -7.10
CA ASP A 107 -23.07 4.71 -8.34
C ASP A 107 -22.77 3.21 -8.32
N GLY A 108 -22.28 2.67 -7.20
CA GLY A 108 -21.97 1.24 -7.02
C GLY A 108 -20.57 0.86 -7.45
N THR A 109 -19.70 1.79 -7.83
CA THR A 109 -18.31 1.48 -8.19
C THR A 109 -17.48 1.17 -6.94
N HIS A 110 -16.78 0.05 -6.94
CA HIS A 110 -15.88 -0.35 -5.88
C HIS A 110 -14.50 0.29 -6.05
N TYR A 111 -13.96 0.80 -4.95
CA TYR A 111 -12.61 1.38 -4.87
C TYR A 111 -11.78 0.61 -3.84
N TRP A 112 -10.56 0.30 -4.21
CA TRP A 112 -9.65 -0.54 -3.43
C TRP A 112 -8.33 0.18 -3.22
N ALA A 113 -7.79 0.06 -2.02
CA ALA A 113 -6.48 0.61 -1.67
C ALA A 113 -5.69 -0.39 -0.83
N ALA A 114 -4.38 -0.38 -1.00
CA ALA A 114 -3.44 -1.09 -0.15
C ALA A 114 -2.25 -0.18 0.16
N ASN A 115 -1.85 -0.12 1.42
CA ASN A 115 -0.63 0.51 1.87
C ASN A 115 0.31 -0.55 2.44
N TYR A 116 1.59 -0.48 2.09
CA TYR A 116 2.62 -1.39 2.54
C TYR A 116 3.74 -0.61 3.22
N GLY A 117 4.30 -1.17 4.29
CA GLY A 117 5.35 -0.48 5.03
C GLY A 117 6.20 -1.41 5.89
N THR A 118 7.22 -0.84 6.49
CA THR A 118 8.11 -1.51 7.43
C THR A 118 8.25 -0.65 8.68
N LYS A 119 8.22 -1.24 9.86
CA LYS A 119 8.46 -0.51 11.12
C LYS A 119 9.84 0.15 11.07
N ALA A 120 9.94 1.33 11.67
CA ALA A 120 11.23 1.91 11.95
C ALA A 120 12.02 0.98 12.89
N PRO A 121 13.34 0.88 12.77
CA PRO A 121 14.14 0.14 13.73
C PRO A 121 13.88 0.70 15.13
N THR A 122 13.48 -0.15 16.06
CA THR A 122 13.44 0.23 17.47
C THR A 122 14.87 0.52 17.90
N GLY A 123 15.17 1.78 18.22
CA GLY A 123 16.51 2.20 18.62
C GLY A 123 16.98 1.41 19.85
N GLY A 124 17.95 0.54 19.64
CA GLY A 124 18.64 -0.24 20.65
C GLY A 124 19.81 -0.97 20.02
N GLY A 125 21.00 -0.35 19.98
CA GLY A 125 22.21 -1.02 19.53
C GLY A 125 23.12 -0.14 18.69
N THR A 126 24.11 0.42 19.35
CA THR A 126 25.33 0.97 18.72
C THR A 126 26.05 -0.14 17.96
N GLY A 127 26.24 -0.01 16.65
CA GLY A 127 27.15 -0.91 15.93
C GLY A 127 26.95 -0.96 14.42
N GLY A 128 27.84 -0.35 13.66
CA GLY A 128 28.29 -0.86 12.38
C GLY A 128 27.56 -0.39 11.12
N GLY A 129 28.24 0.39 10.33
CA GLY A 129 27.89 0.93 9.03
C GLY A 129 27.24 -0.05 8.04
N GLY A 130 26.06 0.32 7.64
CA GLY A 130 25.38 -0.21 6.49
C GLY A 130 24.79 0.97 5.73
N GLY A 131 25.26 1.19 4.51
CA GLY A 131 24.88 2.33 3.68
C GLY A 131 23.38 2.49 3.57
N ARG A 132 22.88 3.62 4.05
CA ARG A 132 21.50 4.06 3.85
C ARG A 132 21.28 4.25 2.37
N VAL A 133 20.50 3.36 1.74
CA VAL A 133 19.99 3.62 0.39
C VAL A 133 18.98 4.76 0.54
N PRO A 134 19.24 5.93 -0.04
CA PRO A 134 18.33 7.06 0.11
C PRO A 134 16.96 6.68 -0.45
N TRP A 135 15.90 6.98 0.29
CA TRP A 135 14.49 6.72 -0.05
C TRP A 135 14.08 7.22 -1.45
N TRP A 136 14.72 8.27 -1.97
CA TRP A 136 14.46 8.80 -3.31
C TRP A 136 14.87 7.84 -4.44
N ARG A 137 15.67 6.82 -4.17
CA ARG A 137 16.10 5.84 -5.19
C ARG A 137 14.97 4.91 -5.62
N TRP A 138 13.89 4.80 -4.82
CA TRP A 138 12.71 4.00 -5.10
C TRP A 138 11.61 4.78 -5.82
N VAL A 139 11.61 6.10 -5.74
CA VAL A 139 10.60 6.97 -6.34
C VAL A 139 10.81 7.17 -7.85
N LEU A 140 12.03 7.02 -8.36
CA LEU A 140 12.35 7.32 -9.77
C LEU A 140 11.91 6.26 -10.79
N ASN A 141 11.41 5.12 -10.38
CA ASN A 141 10.95 4.07 -11.31
C ASN A 141 9.43 4.07 -11.58
N TRP A 142 8.69 5.07 -11.13
CA TRP A 142 7.22 5.10 -11.19
C TRP A 142 6.64 5.91 -12.36
N TRP A 143 7.49 6.52 -13.20
CA TRP A 143 7.07 7.40 -14.31
C TRP A 143 7.49 6.89 -15.70
N ARG A 144 7.57 5.60 -15.89
CA ARG A 144 7.71 5.06 -17.26
C ARG A 144 6.81 3.89 -17.50
#